data_714ebb64bcd899a84fe1e10c2951feec
#
_entry.id   714ebb64bcd899a84fe1e10c2951feec
#
_cell.length_a   1.000
_cell.length_b   1.000
_cell.length_c   1.000
_cell.angle_alpha   90.00
_cell.angle_beta   90.00
_cell.angle_gamma   90.00
#
_symmetry.space_group_name_H-M   'P 1'
#
loop_
_entity.id
_entity.type
_entity.pdbx_description
1 polymer ?
#
loop_
_entity_poly.entity_id
_entity_poly.type
_entity_poly.pdbx_seq_one_letter_code
_entity_poly.pdbx_strand_id
1 'polypeptide(L)'
;MNWQRKIILAAVLLSLGQGLLRGESEPANPDSDAFDFWSLKPVVRHALPALGQADRDWARNPIDHFIAAKLAEKNLTHSVEANRRTLIRRVYYDLIGLPPDPSEIDTFLSDSDPLAYEKLVEKLLATPGYGERWARHWLDVVHYGDTHGYDKDKLRPNAWPYRDYVIRAFNSDKPYDLFVREQVAGDALYPDTRDGIEATGFISAGPWDFIGHAEVPETKLDGRIARNIDRDDMVKNTMNTFISTTVQCARCHDHKFDAINMTDYYRMQAVYAALDRADREYHPDPVIAKQLATLKAEVDRHQSELINIETEISKKGGDKLVALDKQLESLRKQSKRATAPSSVTTARSAPSRT
;
A
#
# COMPACT_ATOMS: atom_id res chain seq x y z
N MET A 1 3.06 51.86 38.22
CA MET A 1 2.03 51.21 37.35
C MET A 1 1.52 50.00 38.14
N ASN A 2 0.27 50.09 38.65
CA ASN A 2 -0.26 49.25 39.73
C ASN A 2 -0.36 47.77 39.32
N TRP A 3 0.05 46.86 40.18
CA TRP A 3 0.01 45.41 40.08
C TRP A 3 -1.39 44.88 39.76
N GLN A 4 -2.44 45.52 40.25
CA GLN A 4 -3.84 45.20 39.91
C GLN A 4 -4.17 45.37 38.41
N ARG A 5 -3.54 46.34 37.70
CA ARG A 5 -3.74 46.49 36.23
C ARG A 5 -3.07 45.39 35.43
N LYS A 6 -1.98 44.76 35.93
CA LYS A 6 -1.34 43.62 35.29
C LYS A 6 -2.13 42.33 35.42
N ILE A 7 -2.85 42.14 36.52
CA ILE A 7 -3.72 40.98 36.77
C ILE A 7 -4.97 41.06 35.88
N ILE A 8 -5.56 42.25 35.74
CA ILE A 8 -6.74 42.44 34.86
C ILE A 8 -6.39 42.24 33.39
N LEU A 9 -5.21 42.73 32.95
CA LEU A 9 -4.77 42.51 31.57
C LEU A 9 -4.44 41.04 31.26
N ALA A 10 -3.89 40.30 32.23
CA ALA A 10 -3.64 38.86 32.10
C ALA A 10 -4.94 38.04 32.11
N ALA A 11 -5.94 38.42 32.88
CA ALA A 11 -7.26 37.78 32.93
C ALA A 11 -8.06 38.01 31.60
N VAL A 12 -7.97 39.20 31.01
CA VAL A 12 -8.62 39.52 29.74
C VAL A 12 -7.92 38.80 28.56
N LEU A 13 -6.59 38.66 28.59
CA LEU A 13 -5.86 37.88 27.57
C LEU A 13 -6.10 36.39 27.71
N LEU A 14 -6.32 35.84 28.90
CA LEU A 14 -6.68 34.45 29.11
C LEU A 14 -8.14 34.15 28.72
N SER A 15 -9.06 35.08 28.88
CA SER A 15 -10.45 34.93 28.44
C SER A 15 -10.63 35.07 26.91
N LEU A 16 -9.78 35.88 26.25
CA LEU A 16 -9.73 35.97 24.77
C LEU A 16 -9.03 34.76 24.13
N GLY A 17 -8.08 34.11 24.82
CA GLY A 17 -7.42 32.91 24.37
C GLY A 17 -8.31 31.66 24.41
N GLN A 18 -9.28 31.59 25.32
CA GLN A 18 -10.21 30.45 25.41
C GLN A 18 -11.36 30.53 24.42
N GLY A 19 -11.65 31.71 23.87
CA GLY A 19 -12.64 31.90 22.81
C GLY A 19 -12.12 31.55 21.39
N LEU A 20 -10.80 31.53 21.21
CA LEU A 20 -10.18 31.23 19.91
C LEU A 20 -9.77 29.76 19.73
N LEU A 21 -9.90 28.93 20.77
CA LEU A 21 -9.62 27.49 20.75
C LEU A 21 -10.88 26.61 20.75
N ARG A 22 -12.06 27.19 20.79
CA ARG A 22 -13.34 26.52 20.56
C ARG A 22 -13.87 26.84 19.15
N GLY A 23 -13.12 26.48 18.16
CA GLY A 23 -13.67 26.06 16.90
C GLY A 23 -14.15 24.62 17.04
N GLU A 24 -15.05 24.33 17.98
CA GLU A 24 -16.00 23.24 17.83
C GLU A 24 -16.91 23.67 16.68
N SER A 25 -16.51 23.34 15.43
CA SER A 25 -17.50 23.11 14.41
C SER A 25 -18.43 22.07 15.04
N GLU A 26 -19.67 22.46 15.36
CA GLU A 26 -20.74 21.49 15.54
C GLU A 26 -20.53 20.45 14.44
N PRO A 27 -20.57 19.15 14.77
CA PRO A 27 -20.61 18.15 13.72
C PRO A 27 -21.77 18.59 12.85
N ALA A 28 -21.48 18.91 11.58
CA ALA A 28 -22.52 19.21 10.60
C ALA A 28 -23.57 18.13 10.83
N ASN A 29 -24.77 18.56 11.23
CA ASN A 29 -25.90 17.64 11.35
C ASN A 29 -26.01 17.09 9.93
N PRO A 30 -25.59 15.85 9.66
CA PRO A 30 -25.65 15.34 8.32
C PRO A 30 -27.14 15.36 8.00
N ASP A 31 -27.55 16.18 7.03
CA ASP A 31 -28.88 16.06 6.45
C ASP A 31 -29.12 14.56 6.33
N SER A 32 -30.17 14.06 6.98
CA SER A 32 -30.43 12.62 7.09
C SER A 32 -30.43 11.94 5.71
N ASP A 33 -30.66 12.71 4.66
CA ASP A 33 -30.69 12.27 3.27
C ASP A 33 -29.27 12.09 2.67
N ALA A 34 -28.22 12.79 3.15
CA ALA A 34 -26.86 12.67 2.64
C ALA A 34 -26.23 11.29 2.93
N PHE A 35 -26.73 10.58 3.95
CA PHE A 35 -26.27 9.24 4.33
C PHE A 35 -27.21 8.10 3.90
N ASP A 36 -28.32 8.40 3.22
CA ASP A 36 -29.28 7.38 2.78
C ASP A 36 -28.86 6.64 1.48
N PHE A 37 -27.61 6.80 1.06
CA PHE A 37 -27.07 6.03 -0.06
C PHE A 37 -27.01 4.54 0.27
N TRP A 38 -27.50 3.72 -0.64
CA TRP A 38 -27.48 2.26 -0.49
C TRP A 38 -26.07 1.69 -0.20
N SER A 39 -25.02 2.31 -0.77
CA SER A 39 -23.63 1.91 -0.59
C SER A 39 -23.07 2.18 0.81
N LEU A 40 -23.70 3.05 1.60
CA LEU A 40 -23.32 3.36 2.98
C LEU A 40 -24.12 2.54 4.01
N LYS A 41 -25.15 1.82 3.56
CA LYS A 41 -25.93 0.95 4.45
C LYS A 41 -25.17 -0.34 4.76
N PRO A 42 -25.37 -0.94 5.95
CA PRO A 42 -24.82 -2.25 6.26
C PRO A 42 -25.16 -3.26 5.16
N VAL A 43 -24.19 -4.11 4.80
CA VAL A 43 -24.39 -5.17 3.82
C VAL A 43 -25.46 -6.16 4.33
N VAL A 44 -26.49 -6.35 3.55
CA VAL A 44 -27.59 -7.27 3.84
C VAL A 44 -27.63 -8.38 2.80
N ARG A 45 -27.75 -9.62 3.26
CA ARG A 45 -27.95 -10.77 2.37
C ARG A 45 -29.40 -10.78 1.90
N HIS A 46 -29.61 -10.42 0.63
CA HIS A 46 -30.94 -10.44 0.01
C HIS A 46 -31.40 -11.87 -0.26
N ALA A 47 -32.72 -12.09 -0.17
CA ALA A 47 -33.33 -13.33 -0.63
C ALA A 47 -33.13 -13.50 -2.15
N LEU A 48 -32.88 -14.73 -2.58
CA LEU A 48 -32.75 -15.01 -4.02
C LEU A 48 -34.09 -14.78 -4.72
N PRO A 49 -34.08 -14.10 -5.87
CA PRO A 49 -35.27 -13.95 -6.70
C PRO A 49 -35.86 -15.32 -7.11
N ALA A 50 -37.17 -15.44 -7.10
CA ALA A 50 -37.84 -16.60 -7.64
C ALA A 50 -37.73 -16.61 -9.17
N LEU A 51 -37.32 -17.73 -9.74
CA LEU A 51 -37.10 -17.89 -11.17
C LEU A 51 -38.18 -18.80 -11.81
N GLY A 52 -38.46 -18.60 -13.08
CA GLY A 52 -39.17 -19.53 -13.92
C GLY A 52 -38.40 -20.87 -14.09
N GLN A 53 -39.04 -21.93 -14.59
CA GLN A 53 -38.41 -23.26 -14.70
C GLN A 53 -37.14 -23.23 -15.54
N ALA A 54 -37.21 -22.61 -16.73
CA ALA A 54 -36.07 -22.53 -17.66
C ALA A 54 -34.86 -21.81 -17.06
N ASP A 55 -35.09 -20.74 -16.29
CA ASP A 55 -34.01 -19.98 -15.66
C ASP A 55 -33.45 -20.72 -14.41
N ARG A 56 -34.27 -21.52 -13.71
CA ARG A 56 -33.79 -22.39 -12.62
C ARG A 56 -32.83 -23.48 -13.12
N ASP A 57 -33.13 -24.04 -14.29
CA ASP A 57 -32.28 -25.08 -14.90
C ASP A 57 -30.95 -24.50 -15.43
N TRP A 58 -30.96 -23.19 -15.75
CA TRP A 58 -29.77 -22.45 -16.21
C TRP A 58 -28.92 -21.95 -15.03
N ALA A 59 -29.51 -21.48 -13.94
CA ALA A 59 -28.83 -20.85 -12.81
C ALA A 59 -27.96 -21.85 -12.03
N ARG A 60 -26.66 -21.60 -11.93
CA ARG A 60 -25.68 -22.46 -11.23
C ARG A 60 -25.31 -21.91 -9.84
N ASN A 61 -25.45 -20.60 -9.64
CA ASN A 61 -25.06 -19.91 -8.41
C ASN A 61 -26.04 -18.76 -8.07
N PRO A 62 -25.96 -18.16 -6.87
CA PRO A 62 -26.83 -17.06 -6.46
C PRO A 62 -26.82 -15.84 -7.40
N ILE A 63 -25.69 -15.54 -8.04
CA ILE A 63 -25.58 -14.38 -8.97
C ILE A 63 -26.49 -14.60 -10.18
N ASP A 64 -26.56 -15.82 -10.68
CA ASP A 64 -27.39 -16.15 -11.84
C ASP A 64 -28.89 -15.88 -11.58
N HIS A 65 -29.35 -16.05 -10.32
CA HIS A 65 -30.72 -15.72 -9.95
C HIS A 65 -31.02 -14.23 -10.13
N PHE A 66 -30.10 -13.35 -9.72
CA PHE A 66 -30.27 -11.91 -9.88
C PHE A 66 -30.18 -11.47 -11.35
N ILE A 67 -29.28 -12.10 -12.11
CA ILE A 67 -29.14 -11.85 -13.55
C ILE A 67 -30.41 -12.27 -14.30
N ALA A 68 -30.89 -13.49 -14.07
CA ALA A 68 -32.10 -14.02 -14.71
C ALA A 68 -33.34 -13.15 -14.39
N ALA A 69 -33.49 -12.75 -13.11
CA ALA A 69 -34.58 -11.84 -12.73
C ALA A 69 -34.52 -10.50 -13.47
N LYS A 70 -33.33 -9.92 -13.64
CA LYS A 70 -33.13 -8.67 -14.40
C LYS A 70 -33.37 -8.83 -15.90
N LEU A 71 -33.00 -9.95 -16.47
CA LEU A 71 -33.32 -10.26 -17.87
C LEU A 71 -34.84 -10.38 -18.06
N ALA A 72 -35.54 -11.10 -17.17
CA ALA A 72 -36.98 -11.26 -17.21
C ALA A 72 -37.73 -9.90 -17.11
N GLU A 73 -37.29 -8.97 -16.26
CA GLU A 73 -37.85 -7.60 -16.18
C GLU A 73 -37.82 -6.87 -17.54
N LYS A 74 -36.89 -7.22 -18.41
CA LYS A 74 -36.72 -6.64 -19.74
C LYS A 74 -37.27 -7.53 -20.86
N ASN A 75 -37.95 -8.62 -20.53
CA ASN A 75 -38.41 -9.63 -21.50
C ASN A 75 -37.23 -10.20 -22.35
N LEU A 76 -36.07 -10.36 -21.73
CA LEU A 76 -34.91 -10.97 -22.36
C LEU A 76 -34.64 -12.35 -21.72
N THR A 77 -34.00 -13.21 -22.49
CA THR A 77 -33.55 -14.53 -22.02
C THR A 77 -32.03 -14.58 -22.05
N HIS A 78 -31.46 -15.48 -21.24
CA HIS A 78 -30.02 -15.76 -21.31
C HIS A 78 -29.63 -16.37 -22.64
N SER A 79 -28.38 -16.14 -23.07
CA SER A 79 -27.83 -16.80 -24.27
C SER A 79 -27.54 -18.29 -23.97
N VAL A 80 -27.46 -19.08 -25.03
CA VAL A 80 -26.96 -20.46 -24.92
C VAL A 80 -25.50 -20.47 -24.45
N GLU A 81 -25.12 -21.53 -23.74
CA GLU A 81 -23.74 -21.71 -23.28
C GLU A 81 -22.77 -21.76 -24.47
N ALA A 82 -21.62 -21.13 -24.32
CA ALA A 82 -20.57 -21.17 -25.31
C ALA A 82 -20.01 -22.60 -25.48
N ASN A 83 -19.60 -22.97 -26.69
CA ASN A 83 -18.96 -24.25 -26.92
C ASN A 83 -17.62 -24.36 -26.15
N ARG A 84 -17.17 -25.59 -25.87
CA ARG A 84 -15.98 -25.88 -25.07
C ARG A 84 -14.71 -25.19 -25.58
N ARG A 85 -14.52 -25.08 -26.90
CA ARG A 85 -13.37 -24.38 -27.49
C ARG A 85 -13.39 -22.88 -27.17
N THR A 86 -14.56 -22.28 -27.17
CA THR A 86 -14.74 -20.87 -26.78
C THR A 86 -14.54 -20.70 -25.28
N LEU A 87 -15.05 -21.64 -24.45
CA LEU A 87 -14.89 -21.57 -22.98
C LEU A 87 -13.42 -21.64 -22.57
N ILE A 88 -12.66 -22.64 -23.06
CA ILE A 88 -11.23 -22.73 -22.70
C ILE A 88 -10.46 -21.48 -23.11
N ARG A 89 -10.71 -20.96 -24.34
CA ARG A 89 -10.07 -19.74 -24.79
C ARG A 89 -10.37 -18.56 -23.88
N ARG A 90 -11.63 -18.36 -23.49
CA ARG A 90 -12.04 -17.24 -22.63
C ARG A 90 -11.38 -17.33 -21.25
N VAL A 91 -11.48 -18.48 -20.58
CA VAL A 91 -10.95 -18.64 -19.22
C VAL A 91 -9.44 -18.47 -19.16
N TYR A 92 -8.69 -18.89 -20.20
CA TYR A 92 -7.25 -18.65 -20.28
C TYR A 92 -6.92 -17.15 -20.36
N TYR A 93 -7.62 -16.41 -21.25
CA TYR A 93 -7.40 -14.96 -21.35
C TYR A 93 -7.85 -14.20 -20.09
N ASP A 94 -8.90 -14.65 -19.44
CA ASP A 94 -9.41 -13.99 -18.23
C ASP A 94 -8.47 -14.22 -17.05
N LEU A 95 -8.02 -15.47 -16.83
CA LEU A 95 -7.25 -15.83 -15.65
C LEU A 95 -5.75 -15.59 -15.78
N ILE A 96 -5.15 -15.90 -16.93
CA ILE A 96 -3.70 -15.78 -17.12
C ILE A 96 -3.29 -14.83 -18.26
N GLY A 97 -4.24 -14.35 -19.06
CA GLY A 97 -3.98 -13.36 -20.11
C GLY A 97 -3.30 -13.92 -21.37
N LEU A 98 -3.11 -15.22 -21.48
CA LEU A 98 -2.46 -15.92 -22.56
C LEU A 98 -3.40 -16.94 -23.22
N PRO A 99 -3.19 -17.32 -24.49
CA PRO A 99 -3.96 -18.40 -25.10
C PRO A 99 -3.59 -19.76 -24.50
N PRO A 100 -4.50 -20.75 -24.52
CA PRO A 100 -4.17 -22.14 -24.20
C PRO A 100 -3.28 -22.75 -25.28
N ASP A 101 -2.41 -23.68 -24.90
CA ASP A 101 -1.67 -24.50 -25.84
C ASP A 101 -2.60 -25.46 -26.62
N PRO A 102 -2.27 -25.82 -27.87
CA PRO A 102 -3.09 -26.74 -28.65
C PRO A 102 -3.39 -28.06 -27.93
N SER A 103 -2.41 -28.64 -27.22
CA SER A 103 -2.57 -29.87 -26.45
C SER A 103 -3.53 -29.72 -25.28
N GLU A 104 -3.58 -28.56 -24.67
CA GLU A 104 -4.53 -28.26 -23.58
C GLU A 104 -5.96 -28.11 -24.11
N ILE A 105 -6.10 -27.52 -25.32
CA ILE A 105 -7.39 -27.48 -26.03
C ILE A 105 -7.90 -28.88 -26.31
N ASP A 106 -7.06 -29.74 -26.90
CA ASP A 106 -7.45 -31.10 -27.27
C ASP A 106 -7.79 -31.92 -26.00
N THR A 107 -7.02 -31.80 -24.96
CA THR A 107 -7.29 -32.43 -23.65
C THR A 107 -8.65 -31.99 -23.10
N PHE A 108 -8.92 -30.71 -23.04
CA PHE A 108 -10.18 -30.19 -22.54
C PHE A 108 -11.37 -30.59 -23.42
N LEU A 109 -11.22 -30.60 -24.73
CA LEU A 109 -12.30 -30.99 -25.65
C LEU A 109 -12.67 -32.48 -25.55
N SER A 110 -11.68 -33.33 -25.28
CA SER A 110 -11.87 -34.78 -25.13
C SER A 110 -12.28 -35.22 -23.72
N ASP A 111 -12.16 -34.35 -22.69
CA ASP A 111 -12.50 -34.66 -21.33
C ASP A 111 -14.04 -34.75 -21.16
N SER A 112 -14.55 -35.91 -20.82
CA SER A 112 -15.97 -36.19 -20.60
C SER A 112 -16.44 -35.95 -19.16
N ASP A 113 -15.55 -35.51 -18.26
CA ASP A 113 -15.91 -35.19 -16.88
C ASP A 113 -16.91 -34.01 -16.84
N PRO A 114 -18.05 -34.13 -16.15
CA PRO A 114 -19.00 -33.05 -16.00
C PRO A 114 -18.41 -31.81 -15.29
N LEU A 115 -17.33 -31.97 -14.51
CA LEU A 115 -16.61 -30.92 -13.81
C LEU A 115 -15.32 -30.48 -14.53
N ALA A 116 -15.17 -30.82 -15.82
CA ALA A 116 -13.95 -30.51 -16.57
C ALA A 116 -13.65 -29.01 -16.62
N TYR A 117 -14.68 -28.15 -16.70
CA TYR A 117 -14.51 -26.70 -16.71
C TYR A 117 -14.06 -26.16 -15.36
N GLU A 118 -14.68 -26.60 -14.28
CA GLU A 118 -14.31 -26.25 -12.91
C GLU A 118 -12.86 -26.67 -12.60
N LYS A 119 -12.47 -27.89 -12.98
CA LYS A 119 -11.09 -28.36 -12.84
C LYS A 119 -10.09 -27.53 -13.63
N LEU A 120 -10.48 -27.08 -14.83
CA LEU A 120 -9.66 -26.18 -15.64
C LEU A 120 -9.47 -24.84 -14.94
N VAL A 121 -10.53 -24.25 -14.37
CA VAL A 121 -10.47 -23.01 -13.62
C VAL A 121 -9.52 -23.14 -12.43
N GLU A 122 -9.69 -24.19 -11.61
CA GLU A 122 -8.81 -24.45 -10.45
C GLU A 122 -7.34 -24.62 -10.86
N LYS A 123 -7.09 -25.35 -11.96
CA LYS A 123 -5.75 -25.50 -12.52
C LYS A 123 -5.13 -24.16 -12.85
N LEU A 124 -5.88 -23.26 -13.52
CA LEU A 124 -5.38 -21.96 -13.94
C LEU A 124 -5.15 -21.01 -12.76
N LEU A 125 -6.04 -21.02 -11.77
CA LEU A 125 -5.89 -20.25 -10.52
C LEU A 125 -4.64 -20.65 -9.74
N ALA A 126 -4.23 -21.92 -9.82
CA ALA A 126 -3.02 -22.43 -9.17
C ALA A 126 -1.72 -22.10 -9.94
N THR A 127 -1.80 -21.52 -11.14
CA THR A 127 -0.60 -21.17 -11.91
C THR A 127 -0.01 -19.81 -11.47
N PRO A 128 1.32 -19.63 -11.53
CA PRO A 128 1.94 -18.32 -11.30
C PRO A 128 1.41 -17.22 -12.24
N GLY A 129 1.01 -17.58 -13.45
CA GLY A 129 0.45 -16.67 -14.45
C GLY A 129 -0.84 -15.96 -14.01
N TYR A 130 -1.59 -16.54 -13.07
CA TYR A 130 -2.76 -15.89 -12.48
C TYR A 130 -2.37 -14.61 -11.74
N GLY A 131 -1.41 -14.70 -10.82
CA GLY A 131 -0.92 -13.51 -10.12
C GLY A 131 -0.28 -12.48 -11.03
N GLU A 132 0.50 -12.91 -12.03
CA GLU A 132 1.09 -11.99 -13.01
C GLU A 132 0.01 -11.24 -13.82
N ARG A 133 -1.04 -11.93 -14.20
CA ARG A 133 -2.18 -11.34 -14.93
C ARG A 133 -2.95 -10.35 -14.08
N TRP A 134 -3.33 -10.73 -12.86
CA TRP A 134 -4.22 -9.94 -12.01
C TRP A 134 -3.48 -8.82 -11.28
N ALA A 135 -2.20 -9.01 -10.96
CA ALA A 135 -1.36 -7.94 -10.42
C ALA A 135 -1.31 -6.71 -11.34
N ARG A 136 -1.34 -6.89 -12.66
CA ARG A 136 -1.36 -5.77 -13.62
C ARG A 136 -2.55 -4.85 -13.41
N HIS A 137 -3.74 -5.42 -13.15
CA HIS A 137 -4.94 -4.62 -12.89
C HIS A 137 -4.80 -3.83 -11.58
N TRP A 138 -4.21 -4.45 -10.54
CA TRP A 138 -3.95 -3.77 -9.29
C TRP A 138 -2.90 -2.66 -9.45
N LEU A 139 -1.80 -2.95 -10.12
CA LEU A 139 -0.72 -1.99 -10.36
C LEU A 139 -1.19 -0.78 -11.18
N ASP A 140 -2.14 -0.99 -12.11
CA ASP A 140 -2.79 0.08 -12.85
C ASP A 140 -3.65 0.98 -11.94
N VAL A 141 -4.47 0.39 -11.07
CA VAL A 141 -5.29 1.13 -10.10
C VAL A 141 -4.45 1.98 -9.16
N VAL A 142 -3.30 1.48 -8.70
CA VAL A 142 -2.41 2.20 -7.77
C VAL A 142 -1.39 3.11 -8.49
N HIS A 143 -1.50 3.24 -9.79
CA HIS A 143 -0.61 4.08 -10.63
C HIS A 143 0.88 3.71 -10.51
N TYR A 144 1.19 2.41 -10.37
CA TYR A 144 2.56 1.94 -10.24
C TYR A 144 3.41 2.31 -11.45
N GLY A 145 4.62 2.82 -11.20
CA GLY A 145 5.61 3.13 -12.23
C GLY A 145 7.01 2.70 -11.84
N ASP A 146 7.78 2.19 -12.81
CA ASP A 146 9.20 1.87 -12.66
C ASP A 146 10.10 3.12 -12.78
N THR A 147 9.50 4.27 -13.06
CA THR A 147 10.14 5.59 -13.13
C THR A 147 9.40 6.62 -12.27
N HIS A 148 10.03 7.76 -12.00
CA HIS A 148 9.41 8.82 -11.19
C HIS A 148 8.26 9.53 -11.92
N GLY A 149 8.26 9.55 -13.25
CA GLY A 149 7.15 10.07 -14.06
C GLY A 149 6.95 11.58 -13.96
N TYR A 150 7.96 12.36 -13.65
CA TYR A 150 7.91 13.81 -13.58
C TYR A 150 8.91 14.43 -14.57
N ASP A 151 9.14 15.73 -14.55
CA ASP A 151 9.98 16.43 -15.53
C ASP A 151 11.40 15.85 -15.70
N LYS A 152 11.96 15.25 -14.65
CA LYS A 152 13.20 14.46 -14.68
C LYS A 152 12.90 13.00 -14.39
N ASP A 153 12.34 12.33 -15.36
CA ASP A 153 11.91 10.95 -15.27
C ASP A 153 13.08 9.97 -15.13
N LYS A 154 13.43 9.65 -13.89
CA LYS A 154 14.50 8.70 -13.55
C LYS A 154 13.94 7.33 -13.19
N LEU A 155 14.69 6.28 -13.47
CA LEU A 155 14.39 4.93 -13.03
C LEU A 155 14.31 4.83 -11.49
N ARG A 156 13.41 3.98 -11.03
CA ARG A 156 13.20 3.62 -9.62
C ARG A 156 13.69 2.19 -9.39
N PRO A 157 14.98 1.99 -9.13
CA PRO A 157 15.58 0.64 -9.10
C PRO A 157 15.00 -0.27 -8.01
N ASN A 158 14.37 0.31 -6.99
CA ASN A 158 13.82 -0.39 -5.83
C ASN A 158 12.27 -0.43 -5.83
N ALA A 159 11.60 -0.16 -6.96
CA ALA A 159 10.14 -0.23 -7.05
C ALA A 159 9.60 -1.67 -7.22
N TRP A 160 10.35 -2.53 -7.90
CA TRP A 160 9.95 -3.90 -8.26
C TRP A 160 9.52 -4.81 -7.08
N PRO A 161 10.02 -4.68 -5.82
CA PRO A 161 9.58 -5.53 -4.73
C PRO A 161 8.08 -5.41 -4.44
N TYR A 162 7.51 -4.22 -4.58
CA TYR A 162 6.08 -4.02 -4.43
C TYR A 162 5.28 -4.75 -5.53
N ARG A 163 5.71 -4.68 -6.79
CA ARG A 163 5.10 -5.46 -7.87
C ARG A 163 5.10 -6.95 -7.55
N ASP A 164 6.23 -7.48 -7.12
CA ASP A 164 6.39 -8.89 -6.81
C ASP A 164 5.58 -9.30 -5.57
N TYR A 165 5.42 -8.40 -4.59
CA TYR A 165 4.49 -8.58 -3.47
C TYR A 165 3.05 -8.75 -3.96
N VAL A 166 2.59 -7.87 -4.86
CA VAL A 166 1.22 -7.94 -5.41
C VAL A 166 1.00 -9.26 -6.15
N ILE A 167 1.95 -9.68 -6.99
CA ILE A 167 1.88 -10.97 -7.70
C ILE A 167 1.75 -12.14 -6.70
N ARG A 168 2.58 -12.16 -5.66
CA ARG A 168 2.51 -13.19 -4.63
C ARG A 168 1.19 -13.17 -3.86
N ALA A 169 0.69 -11.99 -3.54
CA ALA A 169 -0.57 -11.83 -2.82
C ALA A 169 -1.75 -12.44 -3.60
N PHE A 170 -1.83 -12.21 -4.91
CA PHE A 170 -2.84 -12.84 -5.77
C PHE A 170 -2.64 -14.36 -5.86
N ASN A 171 -1.41 -14.84 -6.07
CA ASN A 171 -1.12 -16.27 -6.18
C ASN A 171 -1.34 -17.06 -4.88
N SER A 172 -1.27 -16.39 -3.73
CA SER A 172 -1.53 -17.00 -2.41
C SER A 172 -2.95 -16.82 -1.91
N ASP A 173 -3.82 -16.20 -2.71
CA ASP A 173 -5.18 -15.81 -2.31
C ASP A 173 -5.18 -15.10 -0.94
N LYS A 174 -4.28 -14.10 -0.80
CA LYS A 174 -4.09 -13.36 0.45
C LYS A 174 -5.41 -12.72 0.89
N PRO A 175 -5.84 -12.89 2.17
CA PRO A 175 -7.04 -12.24 2.68
C PRO A 175 -7.01 -10.72 2.44
N TYR A 176 -8.10 -10.18 1.90
CA TYR A 176 -8.15 -8.79 1.45
C TYR A 176 -7.89 -7.78 2.58
N ASP A 177 -8.37 -8.05 3.79
CA ASP A 177 -8.12 -7.19 4.95
C ASP A 177 -6.64 -7.13 5.33
N LEU A 178 -5.92 -8.26 5.24
CA LEU A 178 -4.48 -8.31 5.43
C LEU A 178 -3.75 -7.57 4.31
N PHE A 179 -4.16 -7.79 3.06
CA PHE A 179 -3.61 -7.12 1.89
C PHE A 179 -3.71 -5.58 1.98
N VAL A 180 -4.85 -5.06 2.49
CA VAL A 180 -5.03 -3.62 2.73
C VAL A 180 -4.11 -3.13 3.86
N ARG A 181 -4.09 -3.82 5.00
CA ARG A 181 -3.28 -3.41 6.17
C ARG A 181 -1.79 -3.36 5.87
N GLU A 182 -1.29 -4.35 5.15
CA GLU A 182 0.12 -4.41 4.74
C GLU A 182 0.47 -3.24 3.82
N GLN A 183 -0.40 -2.86 2.90
CA GLN A 183 -0.13 -1.76 1.97
C GLN A 183 -0.21 -0.37 2.61
N VAL A 184 -1.12 -0.19 3.56
CA VAL A 184 -1.32 1.14 4.20
C VAL A 184 -0.35 1.38 5.35
N ALA A 185 -0.02 0.35 6.13
CA ALA A 185 0.77 0.48 7.36
C ALA A 185 1.60 -0.79 7.66
N GLY A 186 2.07 -1.49 6.64
CA GLY A 186 2.75 -2.77 6.80
C GLY A 186 4.05 -2.66 7.61
N ASP A 187 4.83 -1.63 7.39
CA ASP A 187 6.08 -1.38 8.11
C ASP A 187 5.87 -1.05 9.60
N ALA A 188 4.69 -0.56 9.97
CA ALA A 188 4.32 -0.32 11.36
C ALA A 188 3.67 -1.53 12.02
N LEU A 189 2.79 -2.24 11.30
CA LEU A 189 2.04 -3.38 11.83
C LEU A 189 2.84 -4.70 11.79
N TYR A 190 3.70 -4.85 10.78
CA TYR A 190 4.46 -6.07 10.50
C TYR A 190 5.93 -5.75 10.16
N PRO A 191 6.67 -5.01 11.01
CA PRO A 191 7.98 -4.42 10.70
C PRO A 191 9.07 -5.45 10.36
N ASP A 192 8.94 -6.68 10.88
CA ASP A 192 9.92 -7.74 10.73
C ASP A 192 9.58 -8.73 9.60
N THR A 193 8.56 -8.42 8.80
CA THR A 193 8.14 -9.29 7.70
C THR A 193 8.49 -8.69 6.35
N ARG A 194 8.83 -9.56 5.40
CA ARG A 194 9.05 -9.17 4.02
C ARG A 194 7.85 -8.42 3.45
N ASP A 195 6.66 -9.01 3.59
CA ASP A 195 5.43 -8.49 3.01
C ASP A 195 5.02 -7.17 3.67
N GLY A 196 5.24 -7.01 4.99
CA GLY A 196 4.99 -5.75 5.69
C GLY A 196 5.80 -4.59 5.15
N ILE A 197 7.04 -4.83 4.71
CA ILE A 197 7.88 -3.78 4.12
C ILE A 197 7.59 -3.58 2.64
N GLU A 198 7.57 -4.66 1.84
CA GLU A 198 7.34 -4.56 0.39
C GLU A 198 5.98 -3.96 0.04
N ALA A 199 4.94 -4.28 0.83
CA ALA A 199 3.58 -3.78 0.62
C ALA A 199 3.45 -2.26 0.74
N THR A 200 4.25 -1.60 1.60
CA THR A 200 4.24 -0.14 1.73
C THR A 200 4.70 0.59 0.47
N GLY A 201 5.25 -0.14 -0.50
CA GLY A 201 5.45 0.35 -1.85
C GLY A 201 4.18 0.92 -2.48
N PHE A 202 2.98 0.56 -2.01
CA PHE A 202 1.71 1.17 -2.36
C PHE A 202 1.71 2.70 -2.19
N ILE A 203 2.15 3.19 -1.04
CA ILE A 203 2.18 4.64 -0.73
C ILE A 203 3.16 5.38 -1.63
N SER A 204 4.19 4.70 -2.12
CA SER A 204 5.22 5.26 -3.00
C SER A 204 5.06 4.88 -4.48
N ALA A 205 4.00 4.18 -4.87
CA ALA A 205 3.84 3.60 -6.21
C ALA A 205 3.70 4.65 -7.31
N GLY A 206 2.94 5.72 -7.05
CA GLY A 206 2.57 6.74 -8.02
C GLY A 206 3.72 7.66 -8.47
N PRO A 207 3.46 8.55 -9.43
CA PRO A 207 4.40 9.57 -9.88
C PRO A 207 4.88 10.46 -8.73
N TRP A 208 6.11 10.95 -8.82
CA TRP A 208 6.71 11.71 -7.73
C TRP A 208 7.73 12.74 -8.23
N ASP A 209 7.64 13.97 -7.76
CA ASP A 209 8.64 14.99 -8.01
C ASP A 209 9.91 14.74 -7.16
N PHE A 210 10.77 13.84 -7.67
CA PHE A 210 12.02 13.49 -7.00
C PHE A 210 12.91 14.71 -6.76
N ILE A 211 13.01 15.61 -7.73
CA ILE A 211 13.89 16.80 -7.65
C ILE A 211 13.35 17.79 -6.62
N GLY A 212 12.05 18.04 -6.61
CA GLY A 212 11.41 18.90 -5.61
C GLY A 212 11.62 18.41 -4.18
N HIS A 213 11.74 17.09 -3.99
CA HIS A 213 12.02 16.51 -2.67
C HIS A 213 13.51 16.47 -2.32
N ALA A 214 14.38 16.06 -3.26
CA ALA A 214 15.79 15.83 -2.97
C ALA A 214 16.63 17.12 -2.97
N GLU A 215 16.31 18.08 -3.84
CA GLU A 215 17.13 19.28 -4.07
C GLU A 215 16.52 20.56 -3.48
N VAL A 216 15.21 20.57 -3.17
CA VAL A 216 14.53 21.76 -2.67
C VAL A 216 14.09 21.58 -1.23
N PRO A 217 14.70 22.29 -0.25
CA PRO A 217 14.34 22.14 1.17
C PRO A 217 12.96 22.74 1.46
N GLU A 218 12.29 22.22 2.49
CA GLU A 218 10.97 22.71 2.94
C GLU A 218 10.94 24.16 3.43
N THR A 219 12.09 24.74 3.71
CA THR A 219 12.20 26.16 4.02
C THR A 219 11.85 27.07 2.83
N LYS A 220 11.90 26.52 1.62
CA LYS A 220 11.50 27.21 0.39
C LYS A 220 10.05 26.87 0.03
N LEU A 221 9.37 27.79 -0.65
CA LEU A 221 7.98 27.62 -1.07
C LEU A 221 7.82 26.39 -1.98
N ASP A 222 8.67 26.23 -2.98
CA ASP A 222 8.59 25.13 -3.95
C ASP A 222 8.76 23.75 -3.28
N GLY A 223 9.66 23.65 -2.29
CA GLY A 223 9.82 22.42 -1.51
C GLY A 223 8.57 22.04 -0.69
N ARG A 224 7.89 23.05 -0.13
CA ARG A 224 6.60 22.83 0.55
C ARG A 224 5.48 22.43 -0.41
N ILE A 225 5.48 23.02 -1.61
CA ILE A 225 4.53 22.67 -2.67
C ILE A 225 4.73 21.22 -3.10
N ALA A 226 5.97 20.80 -3.38
CA ALA A 226 6.28 19.42 -3.78
C ALA A 226 5.78 18.41 -2.74
N ARG A 227 6.04 18.65 -1.46
CA ARG A 227 5.56 17.75 -0.38
C ARG A 227 4.06 17.78 -0.18
N ASN A 228 3.41 18.91 -0.40
CA ASN A 228 1.95 18.97 -0.35
C ASN A 228 1.30 18.19 -1.49
N ILE A 229 1.88 18.24 -2.70
CA ILE A 229 1.42 17.46 -3.86
C ILE A 229 1.60 15.97 -3.59
N ASP A 230 2.73 15.56 -3.01
CA ASP A 230 2.97 14.15 -2.67
C ASP A 230 1.96 13.61 -1.65
N ARG A 231 1.67 14.38 -0.60
CA ARG A 231 0.63 14.01 0.40
C ARG A 231 -0.77 13.98 -0.21
N ASP A 232 -1.09 14.90 -1.10
CA ASP A 232 -2.35 14.92 -1.86
C ASP A 232 -2.49 13.62 -2.69
N ASP A 233 -1.41 13.17 -3.33
CA ASP A 233 -1.40 11.94 -4.09
C ASP A 233 -1.55 10.69 -3.20
N MET A 234 -0.92 10.65 -2.04
CA MET A 234 -1.09 9.57 -1.06
C MET A 234 -2.54 9.44 -0.59
N VAL A 235 -3.20 10.55 -0.23
CA VAL A 235 -4.62 10.58 0.15
C VAL A 235 -5.49 10.09 -1.00
N LYS A 236 -5.32 10.67 -2.17
CA LYS A 236 -6.06 10.33 -3.38
C LYS A 236 -5.92 8.85 -3.72
N ASN A 237 -4.69 8.34 -3.79
CA ASN A 237 -4.44 6.95 -4.15
C ASN A 237 -5.08 5.99 -3.15
N THR A 238 -4.96 6.26 -1.85
CA THR A 238 -5.56 5.43 -0.80
C THR A 238 -7.08 5.38 -0.89
N MET A 239 -7.72 6.54 -1.01
CA MET A 239 -9.18 6.63 -1.02
C MET A 239 -9.76 6.07 -2.32
N ASN A 240 -9.16 6.36 -3.46
CA ASN A 240 -9.61 5.82 -4.75
C ASN A 240 -9.47 4.29 -4.81
N THR A 241 -8.34 3.77 -4.32
CA THR A 241 -8.02 2.33 -4.44
C THR A 241 -8.89 1.49 -3.50
N PHE A 242 -8.98 1.86 -2.22
CA PHE A 242 -9.58 0.97 -1.22
C PHE A 242 -11.08 1.21 -0.99
N ILE A 243 -11.58 2.42 -1.23
CA ILE A 243 -12.99 2.75 -1.03
C ILE A 243 -13.69 3.34 -2.26
N SER A 244 -12.99 3.38 -3.41
CA SER A 244 -13.52 3.85 -4.70
C SER A 244 -14.10 5.28 -4.64
N THR A 245 -13.55 6.13 -3.78
CA THR A 245 -14.04 7.49 -3.54
C THR A 245 -13.05 8.53 -4.06
N THR A 246 -13.52 9.42 -4.94
CA THR A 246 -12.73 10.50 -5.54
C THR A 246 -12.69 11.72 -4.62
N VAL A 247 -11.78 11.71 -3.65
CA VAL A 247 -11.74 12.73 -2.59
C VAL A 247 -11.11 14.06 -2.99
N GLN A 248 -10.53 14.16 -4.18
CA GLN A 248 -9.73 15.34 -4.61
C GLN A 248 -10.56 16.65 -4.62
N CYS A 249 -11.86 16.55 -4.86
CA CYS A 249 -12.75 17.72 -4.81
C CYS A 249 -12.79 18.36 -3.41
N ALA A 250 -12.68 17.54 -2.36
CA ALA A 250 -12.73 17.98 -0.98
C ALA A 250 -11.49 18.78 -0.54
N ARG A 251 -10.45 18.86 -1.37
CA ARG A 251 -9.31 19.75 -1.13
C ARG A 251 -9.69 21.24 -1.16
N CYS A 252 -10.67 21.63 -1.97
CA CYS A 252 -11.04 23.04 -2.18
C CYS A 252 -12.44 23.38 -1.67
N HIS A 253 -13.35 22.41 -1.60
CA HIS A 253 -14.73 22.57 -1.14
C HIS A 253 -15.27 21.20 -0.71
N ASP A 254 -16.36 21.16 0.05
CA ASP A 254 -16.99 19.91 0.45
C ASP A 254 -17.38 19.06 -0.78
N HIS A 255 -17.21 17.74 -0.68
CA HIS A 255 -17.48 16.85 -1.80
C HIS A 255 -18.96 16.95 -2.21
N LYS A 256 -19.21 16.98 -3.52
CA LYS A 256 -20.57 17.27 -4.02
C LYS A 256 -21.56 16.14 -3.73
N PHE A 257 -21.10 14.89 -3.76
CA PHE A 257 -21.97 13.71 -3.71
C PHE A 257 -21.75 12.87 -2.47
N ASP A 258 -20.51 12.79 -2.00
CA ASP A 258 -20.15 11.98 -0.84
C ASP A 258 -20.09 12.83 0.43
N ALA A 259 -20.40 12.25 1.56
CA ALA A 259 -20.35 12.92 2.87
C ALA A 259 -18.91 13.13 3.35
N ILE A 260 -18.10 13.78 2.53
CA ILE A 260 -16.69 14.11 2.81
C ILE A 260 -16.54 15.61 2.69
N ASN A 261 -16.30 16.26 3.80
CA ASN A 261 -16.04 17.69 3.82
C ASN A 261 -14.56 18.02 3.67
N MET A 262 -14.24 19.29 3.44
CA MET A 262 -12.88 19.77 3.31
C MET A 262 -12.02 19.47 4.56
N THR A 263 -12.61 19.51 5.75
CA THR A 263 -11.91 19.19 7.00
C THR A 263 -11.48 17.71 7.04
N ASP A 264 -12.33 16.79 6.57
CA ASP A 264 -12.02 15.36 6.51
C ASP A 264 -10.87 15.09 5.55
N TYR A 265 -10.84 15.77 4.40
CA TYR A 265 -9.72 15.69 3.47
C TYR A 265 -8.39 16.08 4.15
N TYR A 266 -8.35 17.21 4.86
CA TYR A 266 -7.13 17.66 5.53
C TYR A 266 -6.77 16.82 6.77
N ARG A 267 -7.74 16.20 7.44
CA ARG A 267 -7.48 15.18 8.47
C ARG A 267 -6.79 13.96 7.88
N MET A 268 -7.24 13.48 6.71
CA MET A 268 -6.58 12.39 6.00
C MET A 268 -5.16 12.79 5.56
N GLN A 269 -4.98 13.99 5.01
CA GLN A 269 -3.66 14.48 4.65
C GLN A 269 -2.71 14.56 5.86
N ALA A 270 -3.22 14.90 7.05
CA ALA A 270 -2.43 14.95 8.28
C ALA A 270 -1.91 13.57 8.71
N VAL A 271 -2.60 12.47 8.38
CA VAL A 271 -2.11 11.11 8.62
C VAL A 271 -0.78 10.87 7.89
N TYR A 272 -0.65 11.40 6.68
CA TYR A 272 0.56 11.26 5.86
C TYR A 272 1.60 12.36 6.10
N ALA A 273 1.35 13.30 7.02
CA ALA A 273 2.23 14.46 7.24
C ALA A 273 3.63 14.09 7.71
N ALA A 274 3.78 12.97 8.41
CA ALA A 274 5.05 12.47 8.94
C ALA A 274 5.66 11.35 8.08
N LEU A 275 5.11 11.04 6.92
CA LEU A 275 5.65 10.02 6.03
C LEU A 275 6.63 10.64 5.03
N ASP A 276 7.77 9.98 4.90
CA ASP A 276 8.77 10.24 3.86
C ASP A 276 9.02 8.98 3.04
N ARG A 277 9.27 9.16 1.75
CA ARG A 277 9.71 8.07 0.86
C ARG A 277 11.17 7.74 1.15
N ALA A 278 11.45 6.47 1.39
CA ALA A 278 12.81 6.00 1.66
C ALA A 278 13.02 4.59 1.13
N ASP A 279 14.26 4.28 0.76
CA ASP A 279 14.66 2.90 0.53
C ASP A 279 14.77 2.17 1.88
N ARG A 280 14.12 1.00 1.99
CA ARG A 280 14.13 0.17 3.18
C ARG A 280 14.90 -1.11 2.90
N GLU A 281 15.89 -1.38 3.72
CA GLU A 281 16.62 -2.66 3.66
C GLU A 281 15.81 -3.73 4.40
N TYR A 282 15.65 -4.88 3.76
CA TYR A 282 15.03 -6.07 4.35
C TYR A 282 15.67 -7.35 3.78
N HIS A 283 15.45 -8.46 4.45
CA HIS A 283 15.86 -9.77 3.94
C HIS A 283 14.65 -10.69 3.83
N PRO A 284 14.46 -11.39 2.68
CA PRO A 284 13.28 -12.24 2.46
C PRO A 284 13.21 -13.45 3.41
N ASP A 285 14.37 -13.93 3.92
CA ASP A 285 14.44 -14.98 4.93
C ASP A 285 14.35 -14.36 6.34
N PRO A 286 13.32 -14.68 7.14
CA PRO A 286 13.13 -14.10 8.47
C PRO A 286 14.23 -14.47 9.47
N VAL A 287 14.90 -15.62 9.31
CA VAL A 287 16.02 -16.02 10.18
C VAL A 287 17.21 -15.12 9.93
N ILE A 288 17.55 -14.90 8.66
CA ILE A 288 18.65 -14.01 8.27
C ILE A 288 18.29 -12.56 8.62
N ALA A 289 17.05 -12.12 8.40
CA ALA A 289 16.59 -10.80 8.79
C ALA A 289 16.81 -10.53 10.29
N LYS A 290 16.47 -11.48 11.15
CA LYS A 290 16.70 -11.39 12.60
C LYS A 290 18.17 -11.33 12.96
N GLN A 291 19.01 -12.15 12.30
CA GLN A 291 20.47 -12.12 12.51
C GLN A 291 21.07 -10.78 12.10
N LEU A 292 20.65 -10.23 10.95
CA LEU A 292 21.11 -8.93 10.48
C LEU A 292 20.68 -7.80 11.43
N ALA A 293 19.44 -7.83 11.93
CA ALA A 293 18.96 -6.86 12.92
C ALA A 293 19.80 -6.91 14.22
N THR A 294 20.14 -8.09 14.70
CA THR A 294 20.99 -8.26 15.88
C THR A 294 22.39 -7.70 15.65
N LEU A 295 23.00 -8.03 14.51
CA LEU A 295 24.33 -7.53 14.15
C LEU A 295 24.34 -6.01 13.98
N LYS A 296 23.29 -5.45 13.38
CA LYS A 296 23.13 -3.99 13.22
C LYS A 296 23.04 -3.29 14.58
N ALA A 297 22.22 -3.83 15.49
CA ALA A 297 22.14 -3.30 16.86
C ALA A 297 23.47 -3.33 17.60
N GLU A 298 24.30 -4.38 17.41
CA GLU A 298 25.65 -4.45 17.96
C GLU A 298 26.58 -3.39 17.36
N VAL A 299 26.51 -3.20 16.04
CA VAL A 299 27.30 -2.16 15.34
C VAL A 299 26.91 -0.77 15.85
N ASP A 300 25.62 -0.47 15.97
CA ASP A 300 25.10 0.83 16.44
C ASP A 300 25.53 1.09 17.91
N ARG A 301 25.52 0.06 18.75
CA ARG A 301 26.02 0.13 20.12
C ARG A 301 27.51 0.48 20.16
N HIS A 302 28.34 -0.24 19.40
CA HIS A 302 29.77 0.04 19.35
C HIS A 302 30.09 1.40 18.74
N GLN A 303 29.31 1.84 17.77
CA GLN A 303 29.43 3.18 17.18
C GLN A 303 29.11 4.28 18.20
N SER A 304 28.07 4.06 19.01
CA SER A 304 27.72 4.98 20.13
C SER A 304 28.80 5.02 21.20
N GLU A 305 29.39 3.87 21.56
CA GLU A 305 30.53 3.78 22.49
C GLU A 305 31.76 4.52 21.94
N LEU A 306 32.04 4.40 20.64
CA LEU A 306 33.14 5.13 19.98
C LEU A 306 32.93 6.65 20.09
N ILE A 307 31.73 7.16 19.77
CA ILE A 307 31.41 8.59 19.86
C ILE A 307 31.56 9.10 21.29
N ASN A 308 31.12 8.32 22.27
CA ASN A 308 31.27 8.67 23.69
C ASN A 308 32.74 8.76 24.09
N ILE A 309 33.58 7.80 23.69
CA ILE A 309 35.02 7.79 23.99
C ILE A 309 35.72 8.95 23.28
N GLU A 310 35.41 9.22 22.01
CA GLU A 310 35.97 10.37 21.29
C GLU A 310 35.60 11.70 21.95
N THR A 311 34.37 11.78 22.46
CA THR A 311 33.90 12.95 23.21
C THR A 311 34.66 13.11 24.54
N GLU A 312 34.91 12.00 25.24
CA GLU A 312 35.72 12.02 26.48
C GLU A 312 37.18 12.35 26.24
N ILE A 313 37.78 11.82 25.15
CA ILE A 313 39.13 12.16 24.73
C ILE A 313 39.27 13.66 24.47
N SER A 314 38.31 14.23 23.80
CA SER A 314 38.30 15.69 23.48
C SER A 314 38.20 16.59 24.72
N LYS A 315 37.63 16.07 25.83
CA LYS A 315 37.47 16.79 27.12
C LYS A 315 38.61 16.58 28.09
N LYS A 316 39.37 15.51 27.99
CA LYS A 316 40.40 15.12 28.92
C LYS A 316 41.81 15.17 28.27
N GLY A 317 42.70 15.98 28.82
CA GLY A 317 44.11 16.01 28.40
C GLY A 317 45.00 15.10 29.30
N GLY A 318 46.22 14.76 28.87
CA GLY A 318 47.25 14.09 29.64
C GLY A 318 47.21 12.55 29.64
N ASP A 319 47.74 11.90 30.68
CA ASP A 319 47.96 10.43 30.74
C ASP A 319 46.69 9.57 30.56
N LYS A 320 45.53 10.14 30.87
CA LYS A 320 44.25 9.47 30.63
C LYS A 320 43.90 9.34 29.14
N LEU A 321 44.47 10.17 28.27
CA LEU A 321 44.27 10.16 26.83
C LEU A 321 44.81 8.84 26.22
N VAL A 322 45.97 8.37 26.69
CA VAL A 322 46.59 7.15 26.17
C VAL A 322 45.77 5.88 26.45
N ALA A 323 45.11 5.83 27.62
CA ALA A 323 44.23 4.71 27.97
C ALA A 323 42.95 4.69 27.10
N LEU A 324 42.38 5.86 26.84
CA LEU A 324 41.20 6.04 25.99
C LEU A 324 41.49 5.75 24.52
N ASP A 325 42.65 6.16 24.00
CA ASP A 325 43.07 5.85 22.64
C ASP A 325 43.25 4.31 22.41
N LYS A 326 43.76 3.59 23.39
CA LYS A 326 43.85 2.11 23.32
C LYS A 326 42.45 1.47 23.27
N GLN A 327 41.50 1.98 24.06
CA GLN A 327 40.10 1.50 24.01
C GLN A 327 39.45 1.80 22.67
N LEU A 328 39.64 3.00 22.13
CA LEU A 328 39.16 3.42 20.82
C LEU A 328 39.68 2.52 19.70
N GLU A 329 40.99 2.19 19.69
CA GLU A 329 41.57 1.27 18.71
C GLU A 329 40.97 -0.14 18.78
N SER A 330 40.69 -0.63 19.99
CA SER A 330 40.09 -1.95 20.17
C SER A 330 38.68 -2.01 19.63
N LEU A 331 37.85 -0.96 19.88
CA LEU A 331 36.50 -0.85 19.38
C LEU A 331 36.44 -0.66 17.87
N ARG A 332 37.33 0.13 17.28
CA ARG A 332 37.45 0.26 15.81
C ARG A 332 37.78 -1.07 15.14
N LYS A 333 38.62 -1.93 15.77
CA LYS A 333 38.90 -3.28 15.27
C LYS A 333 37.69 -4.20 15.36
N GLN A 334 36.88 -4.09 16.41
CA GLN A 334 35.61 -4.85 16.55
C GLN A 334 34.59 -4.42 15.55
N SER A 335 34.38 -3.11 15.37
CA SER A 335 33.47 -2.54 14.36
C SER A 335 33.84 -2.98 12.93
N LYS A 336 35.14 -2.93 12.57
CA LYS A 336 35.61 -3.44 11.26
C LYS A 336 35.37 -4.92 11.05
N ARG A 337 35.42 -5.75 12.12
CA ARG A 337 35.07 -7.17 12.05
C ARG A 337 33.60 -7.42 11.87
N ALA A 338 32.75 -6.61 12.52
CA ALA A 338 31.28 -6.69 12.39
C ALA A 338 30.78 -6.21 11.01
N THR A 339 31.46 -5.23 10.40
CA THR A 339 31.14 -4.69 9.06
C THR A 339 31.85 -5.42 7.92
N ALA A 340 32.81 -6.31 8.20
CA ALA A 340 33.36 -7.16 7.16
C ALA A 340 32.25 -8.05 6.60
N PRO A 341 31.98 -8.03 5.29
CA PRO A 341 30.97 -8.90 4.72
C PRO A 341 31.40 -10.33 5.02
N SER A 342 30.69 -11.00 5.93
CA SER A 342 30.65 -12.45 5.89
C SER A 342 30.28 -12.75 4.45
N SER A 343 30.99 -13.65 3.79
CA SER A 343 30.78 -14.06 2.40
C SER A 343 29.38 -14.70 2.23
N VAL A 344 28.35 -13.91 2.47
CA VAL A 344 26.98 -14.22 2.05
C VAL A 344 26.95 -13.81 0.60
N THR A 345 27.16 -14.79 -0.25
CA THR A 345 26.93 -14.72 -1.67
C THR A 345 25.51 -14.19 -1.83
N THR A 346 25.36 -12.90 -2.13
CA THR A 346 24.10 -12.37 -2.64
C THR A 346 23.85 -13.16 -3.92
N ALA A 347 22.85 -14.03 -3.89
CA ALA A 347 22.38 -14.70 -5.09
C ALA A 347 21.83 -13.59 -6.00
N ARG A 348 22.68 -13.07 -6.87
CA ARG A 348 22.23 -12.35 -8.06
C ARG A 348 21.43 -13.38 -8.86
N SER A 349 20.12 -13.26 -8.86
CA SER A 349 19.29 -13.95 -9.83
C SER A 349 19.81 -13.54 -11.21
N ALA A 350 20.34 -14.51 -11.93
CA ALA A 350 20.70 -14.32 -13.33
C ALA A 350 19.44 -13.96 -14.11
N PRO A 351 19.50 -13.03 -15.07
CA PRO A 351 18.38 -12.77 -15.93
C PRO A 351 18.12 -14.04 -16.76
N SER A 352 16.91 -14.59 -16.63
CA SER A 352 16.44 -15.62 -17.53
C SER A 352 16.38 -15.02 -18.94
N ARG A 353 17.30 -15.46 -19.80
CA ARG A 353 17.17 -15.30 -21.24
C ARG A 353 16.16 -16.34 -21.73
N THR A 354 15.09 -15.93 -22.25
CA THR A 354 14.44 -16.20 -23.56
C THR A 354 13.04 -15.60 -23.54
#